data_8052078ef089415783cfddcd13aac6b3
#
_entry.id   8052078ef089415783cfddcd13aac6b3
#
_cell.length_a   1.000
_cell.length_b   1.000
_cell.length_c   1.000
_cell.angle_alpha   90.00
_cell.angle_beta   90.00
_cell.angle_gamma   90.00
#
_symmetry.space_group_name_H-M   'P 1'
#
loop_
_entity.id
_entity.type
_entity.pdbx_description
1 polymer ?
#
loop_
_entity_poly.entity_id
_entity_poly.type
_entity_poly.pdbx_seq_one_letter_code
_entity_poly.pdbx_strand_id
1 'polypeptide(L)'
;MRKYVIERDIPKVGTFEREQLRDAAKTSNAALVKLGADIQWVESFVADSKTFCVYLAKDEAVIRRHAEISGFPASKITEVKRMIDPTTAAS
;
A
#
# COMPACT_ATOMS: atom_id res chain seq x y z
N MET A 1 -8.72 -12.27 5.27
CA MET A 1 -7.45 -11.70 4.81
C MET A 1 -6.81 -10.85 5.91
N ARG A 2 -5.50 -10.71 5.87
CA ARG A 2 -4.76 -9.91 6.84
C ARG A 2 -4.61 -8.48 6.32
N LYS A 3 -4.49 -7.52 7.23
CA LYS A 3 -4.27 -6.13 6.87
C LYS A 3 -2.79 -5.78 7.08
N TYR A 4 -2.21 -5.06 6.11
CA TYR A 4 -0.81 -4.65 6.17
C TYR A 4 -0.66 -3.17 5.88
N VAL A 5 0.34 -2.55 6.51
CA VAL A 5 0.81 -1.22 6.14
C VAL A 5 2.18 -1.38 5.50
N ILE A 6 2.32 -0.87 4.28
CA ILE A 6 3.56 -0.94 3.52
C ILE A 6 4.13 0.47 3.41
N GLU A 7 5.35 0.65 3.92
CA GLU A 7 6.09 1.88 3.73
C GLU A 7 6.95 1.73 2.50
N ARG A 8 6.87 2.73 1.60
CA ARG A 8 7.65 2.76 0.37
C ARG A 8 8.47 4.02 0.33
N ASP A 9 9.79 3.87 0.30
CA ASP A 9 10.70 5.01 0.18
C ASP A 9 10.75 5.43 -1.29
N ILE A 10 10.15 6.56 -1.59
CA ILE A 10 10.07 7.11 -2.95
C ILE A 10 10.51 8.58 -2.86
N PRO A 11 11.76 8.88 -3.26
CA PRO A 11 12.28 10.25 -3.14
C PRO A 11 11.35 11.28 -3.79
N LYS A 12 11.06 12.35 -3.06
CA LYS A 12 10.28 13.50 -3.55
C LYS A 12 8.83 13.17 -3.93
N VAL A 13 8.29 12.04 -3.51
CA VAL A 13 6.92 11.65 -3.84
C VAL A 13 5.90 12.69 -3.42
N GLY A 14 6.16 13.43 -2.34
CA GLY A 14 5.30 14.51 -1.87
C GLY A 14 5.18 15.69 -2.84
N THR A 15 6.10 15.79 -3.80
CA THR A 15 6.09 16.84 -4.83
C THR A 15 5.51 16.34 -6.16
N PHE A 16 5.09 15.09 -6.24
CA PHE A 16 4.53 14.54 -7.45
C PHE A 16 3.25 15.28 -7.86
N GLU A 17 3.15 15.59 -9.14
CA GLU A 17 1.95 16.17 -9.71
C GLU A 17 0.83 15.13 -9.76
N ARG A 18 -0.40 15.60 -9.92
CA ARG A 18 -1.57 14.74 -9.98
C ARG A 18 -1.45 13.63 -11.03
N GLU A 19 -0.87 13.96 -12.19
CA GLU A 19 -0.66 12.97 -13.26
C GLU A 19 0.30 11.87 -12.87
N GLN A 20 1.37 12.23 -12.14
CA GLN A 20 2.34 11.24 -11.67
C GLN A 20 1.72 10.29 -10.64
N LEU A 21 0.88 10.82 -9.74
CA LEU A 21 0.15 10.01 -8.78
C LEU A 21 -0.88 9.11 -9.48
N ARG A 22 -1.54 9.62 -10.51
CA ARG A 22 -2.48 8.84 -11.32
C ARG A 22 -1.77 7.67 -12.00
N ASP A 23 -0.60 7.93 -12.59
CA ASP A 23 0.18 6.88 -13.26
C ASP A 23 0.67 5.83 -12.29
N ALA A 24 1.10 6.25 -11.09
CA ALA A 24 1.49 5.33 -10.04
C ALA A 24 0.32 4.43 -9.62
N ALA A 25 -0.88 5.01 -9.46
CA ALA A 25 -2.08 4.24 -9.12
C ALA A 25 -2.45 3.25 -10.23
N LYS A 26 -2.34 3.65 -11.48
CA LYS A 26 -2.60 2.74 -12.62
C LYS A 26 -1.62 1.57 -12.64
N THR A 27 -0.34 1.84 -12.37
CA THR A 27 0.69 0.80 -12.30
C THR A 27 0.38 -0.19 -11.19
N SER A 28 0.01 0.31 -10.01
CA SER A 28 -0.38 -0.52 -8.88
C SER A 28 -1.61 -1.37 -9.23
N ASN A 29 -2.63 -0.78 -9.82
CA ASN A 29 -3.85 -1.50 -10.20
C ASN A 29 -3.57 -2.59 -11.23
N ALA A 30 -2.68 -2.35 -12.19
CA ALA A 30 -2.30 -3.36 -13.16
C ALA A 30 -1.63 -4.57 -12.49
N ALA A 31 -0.80 -4.34 -11.48
CA ALA A 31 -0.19 -5.41 -10.71
C ALA A 31 -1.25 -6.19 -9.91
N LEU A 32 -2.24 -5.50 -9.35
CA LEU A 32 -3.32 -6.13 -8.60
C LEU A 32 -4.15 -7.04 -9.48
N VAL A 33 -4.43 -6.64 -10.72
CA VAL A 33 -5.16 -7.48 -11.67
C VAL A 33 -4.44 -8.81 -11.90
N LYS A 34 -3.12 -8.78 -12.01
CA LYS A 34 -2.32 -9.99 -12.20
C LYS A 34 -2.33 -10.92 -10.99
N LEU A 35 -2.44 -10.35 -9.78
CA LEU A 35 -2.41 -11.12 -8.55
C LEU A 35 -3.80 -11.65 -8.14
N GLY A 36 -4.86 -11.04 -8.68
CA GLY A 36 -6.22 -11.51 -8.45
C GLY A 36 -6.74 -11.24 -7.03
N ALA A 37 -7.52 -12.21 -6.52
CA ALA A 37 -8.28 -12.02 -5.28
C ALA A 37 -7.44 -12.09 -3.99
N ASP A 38 -6.17 -12.44 -4.08
CA ASP A 38 -5.30 -12.62 -2.89
C ASP A 38 -4.81 -11.30 -2.28
N ILE A 39 -5.08 -10.17 -2.94
CA ILE A 39 -4.64 -8.86 -2.49
C ILE A 39 -5.65 -7.80 -2.90
N GLN A 40 -5.83 -6.82 -2.02
CA GLN A 40 -6.72 -5.68 -2.26
C GLN A 40 -6.05 -4.41 -1.73
N TRP A 41 -5.95 -3.41 -2.58
CA TRP A 41 -5.45 -2.09 -2.18
C TRP A 41 -6.60 -1.29 -1.56
N VAL A 42 -6.40 -0.83 -0.33
CA VAL A 42 -7.42 -0.05 0.38
C VAL A 42 -7.21 1.45 0.15
N GLU A 43 -6.03 1.94 0.53
CA GLU A 43 -5.70 3.37 0.38
C GLU A 43 -4.21 3.57 0.61
N SER A 44 -3.73 4.76 0.25
CA SER A 44 -2.35 5.15 0.49
C SER A 44 -2.29 6.61 0.92
N PHE A 45 -1.32 6.90 1.78
CA PHE A 45 -1.02 8.23 2.24
C PHE A 45 0.33 8.64 1.69
N VAL A 46 0.40 9.82 1.06
CA VAL A 46 1.63 10.34 0.46
C VAL A 46 2.24 11.35 1.41
N ALA A 47 3.47 11.08 1.86
CA ALA A 47 4.27 12.00 2.67
C ALA A 47 5.34 12.65 1.77
N ASP A 48 6.33 13.32 2.37
CA ASP A 48 7.34 14.03 1.57
C ASP A 48 8.20 13.09 0.72
N SER A 49 8.68 12.00 1.31
CA SER A 49 9.63 11.10 0.64
C SER A 49 9.27 9.62 0.80
N LYS A 50 8.04 9.33 1.24
CA LYS A 50 7.55 7.97 1.33
C LYS A 50 6.04 7.93 1.23
N THR A 51 5.51 6.75 0.96
CA THR A 51 4.08 6.48 1.05
C THR A 51 3.82 5.43 2.11
N PHE A 52 2.61 5.49 2.69
CA PHE A 52 2.10 4.49 3.61
C PHE A 52 0.87 3.87 2.94
N CYS A 53 0.99 2.64 2.50
CA CYS A 53 -0.06 1.98 1.73
C CYS A 53 -0.74 0.91 2.58
N VAL A 54 -2.07 0.91 2.60
CA VAL A 54 -2.85 -0.08 3.34
C VAL A 54 -3.40 -1.10 2.36
N TYR A 55 -3.14 -2.38 2.64
CA TYR A 55 -3.61 -3.50 1.83
C TYR A 55 -4.27 -4.56 2.69
N LEU A 56 -5.24 -5.24 2.12
CA LEU A 56 -5.71 -6.54 2.61
C LEU A 56 -5.06 -7.59 1.73
N ALA A 57 -4.44 -8.59 2.33
CA ALA A 57 -3.71 -9.59 1.57
C ALA A 57 -3.75 -10.94 2.27
N LYS A 58 -3.62 -11.99 1.47
CA LYS A 58 -3.55 -13.36 1.96
C LYS A 58 -2.36 -13.56 2.91
N ASP A 59 -1.19 -13.04 2.53
CA ASP A 59 0.03 -13.11 3.30
C ASP A 59 1.04 -12.05 2.83
N GLU A 60 2.18 -11.97 3.50
CA GLU A 60 3.23 -11.02 3.15
C GLU A 60 3.84 -11.33 1.78
N ALA A 61 3.90 -12.58 1.38
CA ALA A 61 4.51 -12.99 0.12
C ALA A 61 3.80 -12.36 -1.08
N VAL A 62 2.46 -12.27 -1.06
CA VAL A 62 1.72 -11.64 -2.16
C VAL A 62 1.99 -10.14 -2.23
N ILE A 63 2.23 -9.49 -1.09
CA ILE A 63 2.62 -8.08 -1.06
C ILE A 63 3.98 -7.88 -1.71
N ARG A 64 4.94 -8.76 -1.44
CA ARG A 64 6.25 -8.70 -2.07
C ARG A 64 6.17 -8.94 -3.57
N ARG A 65 5.30 -9.83 -4.01
CA ARG A 65 5.04 -10.03 -5.43
C ARG A 65 4.46 -8.78 -6.09
N HIS A 66 3.55 -8.09 -5.40
CA HIS A 66 3.01 -6.82 -5.88
C HIS A 66 4.12 -5.80 -6.08
N ALA A 67 5.05 -5.71 -5.13
CA ALA A 67 6.19 -4.81 -5.23
C ALA A 67 7.07 -5.14 -6.44
N GLU A 68 7.33 -6.42 -6.68
CA GLU A 68 8.11 -6.87 -7.84
C GLU A 68 7.43 -6.53 -9.16
N ILE A 69 6.14 -6.80 -9.27
CA ILE A 69 5.39 -6.57 -10.52
C ILE A 69 5.22 -5.08 -10.80
N SER A 70 4.90 -4.28 -9.76
CA SER A 70 4.67 -2.84 -9.92
C SER A 70 5.97 -2.05 -10.03
N GLY A 71 7.07 -2.58 -9.50
CA GLY A 71 8.34 -1.88 -9.44
C GLY A 71 8.46 -0.91 -8.26
N PHE A 72 7.42 -0.78 -7.44
CA PHE A 72 7.48 0.07 -6.25
C PHE A 72 8.19 -0.66 -5.11
N PRO A 73 9.07 0.02 -4.35
CA PRO A 73 9.76 -0.62 -3.25
C PRO A 73 8.80 -0.94 -2.10
N ALA A 74 8.99 -2.07 -1.45
CA ALA A 74 8.33 -2.40 -0.20
C ALA A 74 9.38 -2.31 0.90
N SER A 75 9.69 -1.08 1.31
CA SER A 75 10.79 -0.79 2.24
C SER A 75 10.53 -1.39 3.61
N LYS A 76 9.28 -1.37 4.05
CA LYS A 76 8.87 -1.98 5.31
C LYS A 76 7.44 -2.48 5.20
N ILE A 77 7.21 -3.71 5.63
CA ILE A 77 5.87 -4.32 5.64
C ILE A 77 5.53 -4.64 7.10
N THR A 78 4.40 -4.13 7.58
CA THR A 78 3.94 -4.34 8.95
C THR A 78 2.53 -4.92 8.93
N GLU A 79 2.33 -6.06 9.56
CA GLU A 79 0.99 -6.62 9.71
C GLU A 79 0.24 -5.87 10.81
N VAL A 80 -0.99 -5.44 10.50
CA VAL A 80 -1.86 -4.76 11.46
C VAL A 80 -2.61 -5.81 12.25
N LYS A 81 -2.52 -5.74 13.59
CA LYS A 81 -3.25 -6.68 14.45
C LYS A 81 -4.62 -6.14 14.85
N ARG A 82 -4.72 -4.85 15.14
CA ARG A 82 -5.97 -4.19 15.56
C ARG A 82 -5.98 -2.75 15.10
N MET A 83 -7.17 -2.22 14.92
CA MET A 83 -7.38 -0.80 14.64
C MET A 83 -8.13 -0.19 15.81
N ILE A 84 -7.71 0.99 16.21
CA ILE A 84 -8.42 1.77 17.23
C ILE A 84 -8.69 3.17 16.69
N ASP A 85 -9.74 3.80 17.20
CA ASP A 85 -10.10 5.19 16.87
C ASP A 85 -10.83 5.81 18.09
N PRO A 86 -11.26 7.07 18.00
CA PRO A 86 -11.93 7.72 19.15
C PRO A 86 -13.15 6.95 19.66
N THR A 87 -13.86 6.22 18.81
CA THR A 87 -15.03 5.45 19.23
C THR A 87 -14.66 4.23 20.07
N THR A 88 -13.40 3.80 20.03
CA THR A 88 -12.93 2.68 20.86
C THR A 88 -13.09 2.98 22.33
N ALA A 89 -13.00 4.24 22.73
CA ALA A 89 -13.17 4.66 24.12
C ALA A 89 -14.58 4.39 24.66
N ALA A 90 -15.57 4.22 23.80
CA ALA A 90 -16.95 3.96 24.18
C ALA A 90 -17.31 2.47 24.20
N SER A 91 -16.37 1.62 23.88
CA SER A 91 -16.61 0.16 23.78
C SER A 91 -16.51 -0.55 25.12
#